data_a1373d7c3f9c69a3630ed9a613f682e9
#
_entry.id   a1373d7c3f9c69a3630ed9a613f682e9
#
_cell.length_a   1.000
_cell.length_b   1.000
_cell.length_c   1.000
_cell.angle_alpha   90.00
_cell.angle_beta   90.00
_cell.angle_gamma   90.00
#
_symmetry.space_group_name_H-M   'P 1'
#
loop_
_entity.id
_entity.type
_entity.pdbx_description
1 polymer ?
#
loop_
_entity_poly.entity_id
_entity_poly.type
_entity_poly.pdbx_seq_one_letter_code
_entity_poly.pdbx_strand_id
1 'polypeptide(L)'
;MDSKQRINQSTSGISRRHILTAAGAAAAALSGPALVHAQARKTMTVSVGRQPWAAGNSPVTAYMMNNKTFEKFASESGYDLTVDYRDYPSAAPMVEAFVSGNLHFGMWGNTPIVRLLAQNQPIQLLTVGEGHFRFVLATRKDSPIRNIADLKGKTVGALLGGDPYNVLSQMLRLEMGNPDPKALGINVVNTPTQAQAAAMPTGMDAAIVVHPAFLKAQAELGTVGIMNSFGFTESHYKGPAGEGAGILLPNVKKSPFFPDGYYLHRSFWICSPKMIQSDPRLVTAFIQAQQDAVAALTPMDKGQVSQLALKYWELAPALGAKVVADDVLFTRGWCWPTEGDATALLETSKTMVDGKLIAKPLTWAQVKGGFAEGAASAKAAYDKTGSKPDIAGFQAKDAADLRGLPSWMSDRWVERT
;
A
#
# COMPACT_ATOMS: atom_id res chain seq x y z
N MET A 1 -50.79 -39.54 -79.14
CA MET A 1 -49.74 -38.86 -79.92
C MET A 1 -48.52 -38.66 -78.99
N ASP A 2 -47.54 -39.49 -79.35
CA ASP A 2 -46.27 -39.63 -78.60
C ASP A 2 -45.30 -38.50 -78.86
N SER A 3 -44.53 -38.11 -77.87
CA SER A 3 -43.16 -37.65 -78.06
C SER A 3 -42.34 -37.79 -76.78
N LYS A 4 -41.54 -38.84 -76.75
CA LYS A 4 -40.50 -39.09 -75.75
C LYS A 4 -39.31 -38.14 -75.98
N GLN A 5 -38.97 -37.31 -75.04
CA GLN A 5 -37.67 -36.63 -75.00
C GLN A 5 -36.67 -37.42 -74.13
N ARG A 6 -35.60 -37.85 -74.80
CA ARG A 6 -34.43 -38.51 -74.12
C ARG A 6 -33.58 -37.48 -73.50
N ILE A 7 -33.29 -37.62 -72.17
CA ILE A 7 -32.28 -36.85 -71.43
C ILE A 7 -30.97 -37.60 -71.60
N ASN A 8 -30.00 -36.92 -72.22
CA ASN A 8 -28.59 -37.36 -72.31
C ASN A 8 -27.88 -36.99 -71.09
N GLN A 9 -27.48 -37.91 -70.19
CA GLN A 9 -26.58 -37.71 -69.09
C GLN A 9 -25.14 -37.86 -69.56
N SER A 10 -24.39 -36.75 -69.63
CA SER A 10 -22.95 -36.79 -69.81
C SER A 10 -22.29 -36.84 -68.40
N THR A 11 -21.80 -38.01 -68.08
CA THR A 11 -20.94 -38.18 -66.90
C THR A 11 -19.49 -37.74 -67.24
N SER A 12 -19.15 -36.52 -66.93
CA SER A 12 -17.76 -36.08 -66.97
C SER A 12 -16.97 -36.66 -65.75
N GLY A 13 -16.21 -37.71 -66.03
CA GLY A 13 -15.34 -38.35 -65.03
C GLY A 13 -14.25 -37.38 -64.57
N ILE A 14 -14.23 -37.06 -63.28
CA ILE A 14 -13.14 -36.29 -62.64
C ILE A 14 -11.90 -37.18 -62.62
N SER A 15 -10.87 -36.77 -63.36
CA SER A 15 -9.60 -37.48 -63.47
C SER A 15 -8.89 -37.52 -62.11
N ARG A 16 -8.34 -38.68 -61.72
CA ARG A 16 -7.53 -38.88 -60.51
C ARG A 16 -6.35 -37.88 -60.37
N ARG A 17 -5.86 -37.31 -61.46
CA ARG A 17 -4.85 -36.27 -61.48
C ARG A 17 -5.31 -34.94 -60.87
N HIS A 18 -6.59 -34.55 -61.03
CA HIS A 18 -7.13 -33.32 -60.49
C HIS A 18 -7.41 -33.44 -59.00
N ILE A 19 -7.67 -34.62 -58.47
CA ILE A 19 -7.82 -34.84 -57.02
C ILE A 19 -6.46 -34.75 -56.29
N LEU A 20 -5.40 -35.21 -56.90
CA LEU A 20 -4.06 -35.14 -56.29
C LEU A 20 -3.49 -33.72 -56.30
N THR A 21 -3.76 -32.90 -57.30
CA THR A 21 -3.36 -31.47 -57.32
C THR A 21 -4.16 -30.61 -56.35
N ALA A 22 -5.44 -30.88 -56.16
CA ALA A 22 -6.27 -30.18 -55.17
C ALA A 22 -5.85 -30.53 -53.71
N ALA A 23 -5.50 -31.79 -53.46
CA ALA A 23 -5.01 -32.21 -52.12
C ALA A 23 -3.64 -31.61 -51.79
N GLY A 24 -2.74 -31.49 -52.79
CA GLY A 24 -1.44 -30.83 -52.63
C GLY A 24 -1.53 -29.32 -52.33
N ALA A 25 -2.45 -28.63 -52.98
CA ALA A 25 -2.67 -27.20 -52.73
C ALA A 25 -3.33 -26.92 -51.36
N ALA A 26 -4.22 -27.79 -50.87
CA ALA A 26 -4.80 -27.69 -49.55
C ALA A 26 -3.78 -27.98 -48.41
N ALA A 27 -2.84 -28.93 -48.62
CA ALA A 27 -1.79 -29.22 -47.67
C ALA A 27 -0.73 -28.09 -47.59
N ALA A 28 -0.45 -27.42 -48.72
CA ALA A 28 0.47 -26.27 -48.74
C ALA A 28 -0.13 -25.00 -48.07
N ALA A 29 -1.46 -24.86 -48.10
CA ALA A 29 -2.15 -23.76 -47.40
C ALA A 29 -2.21 -23.94 -45.87
N LEU A 30 -2.09 -25.19 -45.38
CA LEU A 30 -2.04 -25.49 -43.93
C LEU A 30 -0.63 -25.49 -43.34
N SER A 31 0.41 -25.47 -44.18
CA SER A 31 1.82 -25.44 -43.76
C SER A 31 2.49 -24.06 -43.90
N GLY A 32 1.73 -23.02 -44.20
CA GLY A 32 2.23 -21.67 -44.07
C GLY A 32 2.61 -21.44 -42.61
N PRO A 33 3.83 -20.88 -42.30
CA PRO A 33 4.09 -20.49 -40.93
C PRO A 33 2.97 -19.57 -40.51
N ALA A 34 2.25 -19.95 -39.45
CA ALA A 34 1.34 -19.03 -38.80
C ALA A 34 2.21 -17.84 -38.40
N LEU A 35 2.17 -16.78 -39.20
CA LEU A 35 2.70 -15.49 -38.82
C LEU A 35 1.89 -15.09 -37.59
N VAL A 36 2.34 -15.58 -36.42
CA VAL A 36 1.99 -15.00 -35.15
C VAL A 36 2.44 -13.56 -35.29
N HIS A 37 1.52 -12.69 -35.66
CA HIS A 37 1.74 -11.26 -35.56
C HIS A 37 2.03 -11.03 -34.08
N ALA A 38 3.30 -11.01 -33.72
CA ALA A 38 3.75 -10.52 -32.43
C ALA A 38 3.19 -9.10 -32.36
N GLN A 39 2.07 -8.95 -31.69
CA GLN A 39 1.44 -7.65 -31.51
C GLN A 39 2.51 -6.74 -30.92
N ALA A 40 2.88 -5.69 -31.67
CA ALA A 40 3.93 -4.77 -31.24
C ALA A 40 3.62 -4.32 -29.81
N ARG A 41 4.54 -4.55 -28.88
CA ARG A 41 4.37 -4.15 -27.48
C ARG A 41 4.30 -2.64 -27.41
N LYS A 42 3.42 -2.12 -26.56
CA LYS A 42 3.35 -0.66 -26.28
C LYS A 42 4.56 -0.26 -25.43
N THR A 43 5.51 0.46 -26.01
CA THR A 43 6.65 1.01 -25.26
C THR A 43 6.18 2.15 -24.37
N MET A 44 6.55 2.12 -23.09
CA MET A 44 6.11 3.12 -22.10
C MET A 44 7.13 3.29 -20.98
N THR A 45 7.31 4.53 -20.52
CA THR A 45 8.03 4.83 -19.28
C THR A 45 7.02 5.20 -18.20
N VAL A 46 7.13 4.54 -17.05
CA VAL A 46 6.25 4.74 -15.90
C VAL A 46 7.06 5.18 -14.69
N SER A 47 6.63 6.26 -14.05
CA SER A 47 7.24 6.77 -12.81
C SER A 47 6.51 6.22 -11.58
N VAL A 48 7.28 5.76 -10.59
CA VAL A 48 6.82 5.21 -9.31
C VAL A 48 7.48 5.98 -8.17
N GLY A 49 6.68 6.63 -7.33
CA GLY A 49 7.16 7.47 -6.24
C GLY A 49 7.43 6.68 -4.96
N ARG A 50 8.50 7.05 -4.25
CA ARG A 50 8.92 6.48 -2.98
C ARG A 50 9.35 7.57 -2.02
N GLN A 51 9.30 7.28 -0.72
CA GLN A 51 9.79 8.17 0.34
C GLN A 51 10.82 7.43 1.19
N PRO A 52 12.04 7.95 1.39
CA PRO A 52 13.02 7.35 2.29
C PRO A 52 12.43 7.14 3.71
N TRP A 53 12.71 5.98 4.30
CA TRP A 53 12.27 5.55 5.64
C TRP A 53 10.75 5.51 5.86
N ALA A 54 9.97 5.66 4.78
CA ALA A 54 8.52 5.70 4.80
C ALA A 54 7.96 5.02 3.54
N ALA A 55 6.74 5.34 3.20
CA ALA A 55 5.97 4.74 2.13
C ALA A 55 6.74 4.59 0.80
N GLY A 56 6.72 3.40 0.24
CA GLY A 56 7.35 3.05 -1.05
C GLY A 56 8.79 2.57 -0.97
N ASN A 57 9.43 2.59 0.20
CA ASN A 57 10.77 2.02 0.40
C ASN A 57 10.74 0.76 1.30
N SER A 58 9.72 -0.05 1.11
CA SER A 58 9.53 -1.34 1.78
C SER A 58 10.31 -2.48 1.11
N PRO A 59 10.48 -3.62 1.79
CA PRO A 59 11.02 -4.83 1.17
C PRO A 59 10.27 -5.27 -0.08
N VAL A 60 8.94 -5.08 -0.14
CA VAL A 60 8.11 -5.43 -1.29
C VAL A 60 8.53 -4.61 -2.52
N THR A 61 8.62 -3.29 -2.39
CA THR A 61 9.06 -2.43 -3.49
C THR A 61 10.50 -2.74 -3.91
N ALA A 62 11.39 -2.98 -2.95
CA ALA A 62 12.77 -3.36 -3.23
C ALA A 62 12.86 -4.71 -3.98
N TYR A 63 12.03 -5.69 -3.62
CA TYR A 63 11.92 -6.95 -4.35
C TYR A 63 11.45 -6.73 -5.80
N MET A 64 10.41 -5.91 -5.98
CA MET A 64 9.90 -5.56 -7.31
C MET A 64 10.98 -4.94 -8.19
N MET A 65 11.77 -4.02 -7.64
CA MET A 65 12.89 -3.36 -8.35
C MET A 65 14.01 -4.34 -8.70
N ASN A 66 14.47 -5.13 -7.75
CA ASN A 66 15.60 -6.04 -7.93
C ASN A 66 15.30 -7.17 -8.92
N ASN A 67 14.05 -7.67 -8.92
CA ASN A 67 13.62 -8.78 -9.77
C ASN A 67 12.88 -8.32 -11.03
N LYS A 68 12.71 -7.00 -11.22
CA LYS A 68 11.97 -6.41 -12.35
C LYS A 68 10.59 -7.05 -12.56
N THR A 69 9.89 -7.33 -11.45
CA THR A 69 8.63 -8.06 -11.51
C THR A 69 7.53 -7.25 -12.19
N PHE A 70 7.54 -5.92 -12.05
CA PHE A 70 6.60 -5.07 -12.76
C PHE A 70 6.84 -5.11 -14.27
N GLU A 71 8.10 -4.96 -14.73
CA GLU A 71 8.46 -5.07 -16.14
C GLU A 71 8.10 -6.45 -16.71
N LYS A 72 8.30 -7.52 -15.92
CA LYS A 72 7.92 -8.89 -16.29
C LYS A 72 6.43 -8.99 -16.57
N PHE A 73 5.57 -8.66 -15.61
CA PHE A 73 4.11 -8.75 -15.77
C PHE A 73 3.57 -7.75 -16.80
N ALA A 74 4.20 -6.59 -16.95
CA ALA A 74 3.89 -5.65 -18.02
C ALA A 74 4.20 -6.25 -19.40
N SER A 75 5.35 -6.93 -19.55
CA SER A 75 5.73 -7.63 -20.78
C SER A 75 4.71 -8.72 -21.16
N GLU A 76 4.26 -9.52 -20.20
CA GLU A 76 3.21 -10.53 -20.37
C GLU A 76 1.86 -9.89 -20.74
N SER A 77 1.65 -8.63 -20.36
CA SER A 77 0.44 -7.84 -20.66
C SER A 77 0.54 -7.01 -21.96
N GLY A 78 1.64 -7.14 -22.72
CA GLY A 78 1.82 -6.49 -24.02
C GLY A 78 2.51 -5.12 -23.96
N TYR A 79 3.27 -4.84 -22.90
CA TYR A 79 4.07 -3.62 -22.75
C TYR A 79 5.57 -3.90 -22.83
N ASP A 80 6.31 -2.93 -23.37
CA ASP A 80 7.76 -2.81 -23.24
C ASP A 80 8.00 -1.64 -22.27
N LEU A 81 8.20 -1.99 -20.99
CA LEU A 81 8.12 -1.05 -19.88
C LEU A 81 9.52 -0.68 -19.35
N THR A 82 9.73 0.63 -19.20
CA THR A 82 10.81 1.19 -18.38
C THR A 82 10.19 1.77 -17.11
N VAL A 83 10.63 1.32 -15.92
CA VAL A 83 10.17 1.85 -14.65
C VAL A 83 11.18 2.85 -14.09
N ASP A 84 10.72 4.08 -13.85
CA ASP A 84 11.48 5.17 -13.25
C ASP A 84 11.07 5.34 -11.79
N TYR A 85 11.84 4.74 -10.88
CA TYR A 85 11.62 4.87 -9.44
C TYR A 85 12.22 6.17 -8.91
N ARG A 86 11.37 7.05 -8.38
CA ARG A 86 11.75 8.40 -7.91
C ARG A 86 11.62 8.53 -6.41
N ASP A 87 12.70 8.95 -5.75
CA ASP A 87 12.70 9.25 -4.34
C ASP A 87 12.30 10.72 -4.09
N TYR A 88 11.31 10.90 -3.20
CA TYR A 88 10.84 12.19 -2.76
C TYR A 88 11.14 12.38 -1.27
N PRO A 89 11.59 13.56 -0.84
CA PRO A 89 11.99 13.78 0.56
C PRO A 89 10.82 13.67 1.55
N SER A 90 9.59 13.85 1.07
CA SER A 90 8.36 13.76 1.88
C SER A 90 7.12 13.54 1.00
N ALA A 91 5.96 13.39 1.63
CA ALA A 91 4.69 13.20 0.94
C ALA A 91 4.29 14.40 0.09
N ALA A 92 4.54 15.65 0.51
CA ALA A 92 4.05 16.83 -0.18
C ALA A 92 4.59 16.96 -1.61
N PRO A 93 5.91 16.96 -1.87
CA PRO A 93 6.41 17.06 -3.25
C PRO A 93 6.03 15.83 -4.10
N MET A 94 5.84 14.66 -3.50
CA MET A 94 5.35 13.49 -4.22
C MET A 94 3.88 13.63 -4.63
N VAL A 95 3.04 14.20 -3.77
CA VAL A 95 1.63 14.54 -4.10
C VAL A 95 1.57 15.58 -5.21
N GLU A 96 2.40 16.63 -5.16
CA GLU A 96 2.48 17.65 -6.21
C GLU A 96 2.86 17.03 -7.57
N ALA A 97 3.87 16.16 -7.59
CA ALA A 97 4.26 15.43 -8.80
C ALA A 97 3.13 14.55 -9.35
N PHE A 98 2.37 13.91 -8.48
CA PHE A 98 1.23 13.08 -8.86
C PHE A 98 0.08 13.93 -9.42
N VAL A 99 -0.34 14.97 -8.73
CA VAL A 99 -1.45 15.84 -9.14
C VAL A 99 -1.13 16.58 -10.45
N SER A 100 0.13 16.95 -10.67
CA SER A 100 0.59 17.55 -11.93
C SER A 100 0.75 16.54 -13.09
N GLY A 101 0.54 15.24 -12.85
CA GLY A 101 0.68 14.18 -13.86
C GLY A 101 2.13 13.77 -14.15
N ASN A 102 3.09 14.21 -13.35
CA ASN A 102 4.50 13.85 -13.48
C ASN A 102 4.85 12.52 -12.76
N LEU A 103 3.92 11.95 -12.01
CA LEU A 103 4.04 10.68 -11.31
C LEU A 103 2.83 9.80 -11.62
N HIS A 104 3.08 8.54 -12.05
CA HIS A 104 2.03 7.61 -12.43
C HIS A 104 1.48 6.81 -11.25
N PHE A 105 2.38 6.29 -10.40
CA PHE A 105 2.04 5.55 -9.19
C PHE A 105 2.70 6.20 -7.98
N GLY A 106 1.92 6.37 -6.92
CA GLY A 106 2.41 6.88 -5.64
C GLY A 106 1.89 6.03 -4.49
N MET A 107 2.57 6.09 -3.34
CA MET A 107 2.11 5.44 -2.13
C MET A 107 2.07 6.43 -0.98
N TRP A 108 0.91 6.53 -0.32
CA TRP A 108 0.71 7.42 0.83
C TRP A 108 -0.06 6.74 1.94
N GLY A 109 0.15 7.22 3.16
CA GLY A 109 -0.64 6.86 4.32
C GLY A 109 -2.04 7.48 4.33
N ASN A 110 -2.79 7.23 5.38
CA ASN A 110 -4.19 7.62 5.51
C ASN A 110 -4.39 9.14 5.35
N THR A 111 -3.59 9.95 6.05
CA THR A 111 -3.81 11.41 6.12
C THR A 111 -3.70 12.10 4.76
N PRO A 112 -2.65 11.91 3.95
CA PRO A 112 -2.59 12.46 2.61
C PRO A 112 -3.73 11.97 1.70
N ILE A 113 -4.09 10.68 1.76
CA ILE A 113 -5.18 10.10 0.95
C ILE A 113 -6.52 10.71 1.31
N VAL A 114 -6.84 10.79 2.60
CA VAL A 114 -8.09 11.42 3.08
C VAL A 114 -8.18 12.88 2.60
N ARG A 115 -7.07 13.62 2.63
CA ARG A 115 -7.02 14.98 2.12
C ARG A 115 -7.30 15.06 0.62
N LEU A 116 -6.68 14.19 -0.18
CA LEU A 116 -6.92 14.12 -1.62
C LEU A 116 -8.39 13.81 -1.93
N LEU A 117 -8.99 12.83 -1.24
CA LEU A 117 -10.40 12.49 -1.39
C LEU A 117 -11.33 13.63 -0.94
N ALA A 118 -11.03 14.30 0.18
CA ALA A 118 -11.80 15.44 0.67
C ALA A 118 -11.76 16.64 -0.29
N GLN A 119 -10.69 16.77 -1.08
CA GLN A 119 -10.52 17.78 -2.12
C GLN A 119 -11.05 17.32 -3.49
N ASN A 120 -11.70 16.16 -3.57
CA ASN A 120 -12.18 15.53 -4.81
C ASN A 120 -11.09 15.38 -5.88
N GLN A 121 -9.83 15.16 -5.45
CA GLN A 121 -8.76 14.86 -6.41
C GLN A 121 -9.00 13.51 -7.10
N PRO A 122 -8.73 13.41 -8.41
CA PRO A 122 -8.98 12.20 -9.17
C PRO A 122 -7.92 11.13 -8.88
N ILE A 123 -8.12 10.38 -7.78
CA ILE A 123 -7.26 9.28 -7.36
C ILE A 123 -8.03 7.97 -7.32
N GLN A 124 -7.34 6.86 -7.56
CA GLN A 124 -7.84 5.51 -7.34
C GLN A 124 -6.84 4.71 -6.50
N LEU A 125 -7.33 4.18 -5.40
CA LEU A 125 -6.59 3.30 -4.52
C LEU A 125 -6.59 1.88 -5.11
N LEU A 126 -5.40 1.28 -5.22
CA LEU A 126 -5.20 -0.02 -5.87
C LEU A 126 -5.12 -1.16 -4.87
N THR A 127 -4.14 -1.05 -3.97
CA THR A 127 -3.76 -2.10 -3.01
C THR A 127 -3.24 -1.47 -1.73
N VAL A 128 -3.21 -2.24 -0.66
CA VAL A 128 -2.44 -1.89 0.53
C VAL A 128 -0.95 -2.02 0.18
N GLY A 129 -0.23 -0.94 0.26
CA GLY A 129 1.21 -0.89 -0.05
C GLY A 129 2.09 -1.23 1.15
N GLU A 130 1.71 -0.75 2.30
CA GLU A 130 2.24 -1.05 3.62
C GLU A 130 1.09 -0.89 4.61
N GLY A 131 1.12 -1.61 5.71
CA GLY A 131 0.03 -1.52 6.66
C GLY A 131 0.50 -1.61 8.10
N HIS A 132 -0.31 -1.06 9.01
CA HIS A 132 -0.08 -1.12 10.44
C HIS A 132 1.29 -0.55 10.85
N PHE A 133 1.70 0.55 10.19
CA PHE A 133 2.98 1.18 10.45
C PHE A 133 2.97 1.86 11.81
N ARG A 134 3.98 1.58 12.62
CA ARG A 134 4.06 2.09 14.00
C ARG A 134 4.71 3.47 14.04
N PHE A 135 4.06 4.40 14.74
CA PHE A 135 4.60 5.72 15.09
C PHE A 135 4.91 5.75 16.58
N VAL A 136 6.03 6.36 16.92
CA VAL A 136 6.50 6.44 18.30
C VAL A 136 6.58 7.89 18.72
N LEU A 137 5.96 8.24 19.85
CA LEU A 137 6.28 9.46 20.57
C LEU A 137 7.64 9.26 21.23
N ALA A 138 8.65 9.93 20.72
CA ALA A 138 10.03 9.76 21.09
C ALA A 138 10.60 11.03 21.72
N THR A 139 11.58 10.86 22.63
CA THR A 139 12.28 11.93 23.33
C THR A 139 13.78 11.67 23.36
N ARG A 140 14.56 12.68 23.71
CA ARG A 140 15.99 12.47 24.01
C ARG A 140 16.18 11.64 25.28
N LYS A 141 17.34 11.00 25.37
CA LYS A 141 17.75 10.14 26.49
C LYS A 141 17.51 10.79 27.86
N ASP A 142 17.87 12.04 28.01
CA ASP A 142 17.84 12.77 29.31
C ASP A 142 16.56 13.63 29.46
N SER A 143 15.55 13.42 28.60
CA SER A 143 14.31 14.14 28.68
C SER A 143 13.54 13.82 29.97
N PRO A 144 12.90 14.80 30.63
CA PRO A 144 12.01 14.55 31.75
C PRO A 144 10.63 14.01 31.32
N ILE A 145 10.31 14.00 30.04
CA ILE A 145 9.03 13.55 29.51
C ILE A 145 8.90 12.05 29.71
N ARG A 146 7.81 11.61 30.37
CA ARG A 146 7.51 10.19 30.64
C ARG A 146 6.15 9.76 30.12
N ASN A 147 5.25 10.71 29.88
CA ASN A 147 3.91 10.48 29.38
C ASN A 147 3.45 11.67 28.53
N ILE A 148 2.25 11.56 27.94
CA ILE A 148 1.76 12.60 27.03
C ILE A 148 1.40 13.91 27.73
N ALA A 149 1.02 13.86 29.01
CA ALA A 149 0.69 15.08 29.76
C ALA A 149 1.93 15.97 29.98
N ASP A 150 3.12 15.39 30.01
CA ASP A 150 4.40 16.10 30.15
C ASP A 150 4.74 16.94 28.91
N LEU A 151 4.00 16.80 27.82
CA LEU A 151 4.17 17.60 26.60
C LEU A 151 3.68 19.04 26.74
N LYS A 152 2.91 19.35 27.81
CA LYS A 152 2.44 20.71 28.05
C LYS A 152 3.63 21.67 28.22
N GLY A 153 3.63 22.76 27.47
CA GLY A 153 4.72 23.73 27.44
C GLY A 153 5.95 23.29 26.65
N LYS A 154 5.91 22.14 25.95
CA LYS A 154 7.01 21.58 25.18
C LYS A 154 6.87 21.82 23.68
N THR A 155 7.99 21.67 22.96
CA THR A 155 8.05 21.71 21.51
C THR A 155 8.12 20.28 20.96
N VAL A 156 7.13 19.91 20.16
CA VAL A 156 6.98 18.57 19.58
C VAL A 156 7.14 18.63 18.07
N GLY A 157 8.04 17.83 17.52
CA GLY A 157 8.20 17.66 16.08
C GLY A 157 7.16 16.70 15.50
N ALA A 158 6.48 17.10 14.43
CA ALA A 158 5.63 16.24 13.64
C ALA A 158 5.54 16.73 12.18
N LEU A 159 5.36 15.82 11.23
CA LEU A 159 5.09 16.20 9.85
C LEU A 159 3.69 16.81 9.76
N LEU A 160 3.61 18.12 9.61
CA LEU A 160 2.33 18.83 9.49
C LEU A 160 1.59 18.38 8.24
N GLY A 161 0.32 18.02 8.40
CA GLY A 161 -0.52 17.51 7.31
C GLY A 161 -0.24 16.09 6.88
N GLY A 162 0.62 15.36 7.60
CA GLY A 162 0.88 13.94 7.44
C GLY A 162 0.35 13.10 8.61
N ASP A 163 0.54 11.79 8.52
CA ASP A 163 0.12 10.84 9.56
C ASP A 163 0.74 11.13 10.94
N PRO A 164 2.04 11.52 11.07
CA PRO A 164 2.62 11.85 12.37
C PRO A 164 1.86 12.93 13.15
N TYR A 165 1.38 13.98 12.48
CA TYR A 165 0.59 15.01 13.14
C TYR A 165 -0.78 14.49 13.58
N ASN A 166 -1.42 13.68 12.73
CA ASN A 166 -2.72 13.11 13.08
C ASN A 166 -2.61 12.10 14.24
N VAL A 167 -1.55 11.30 14.27
CA VAL A 167 -1.22 10.43 15.41
C VAL A 167 -1.08 11.24 16.70
N LEU A 168 -0.31 12.33 16.68
CA LEU A 168 -0.18 13.22 17.84
C LEU A 168 -1.54 13.76 18.29
N SER A 169 -2.34 14.28 17.38
CA SER A 169 -3.70 14.79 17.68
C SER A 169 -4.57 13.72 18.33
N GLN A 170 -4.52 12.48 17.86
CA GLN A 170 -5.27 11.37 18.45
C GLN A 170 -4.79 11.00 19.86
N MET A 171 -3.49 10.93 20.06
CA MET A 171 -2.91 10.71 21.40
C MET A 171 -3.34 11.80 22.37
N LEU A 172 -3.27 13.08 21.95
CA LEU A 172 -3.70 14.22 22.75
C LEU A 172 -5.18 14.18 23.06
N ARG A 173 -6.02 13.85 22.08
CA ARG A 173 -7.47 13.74 22.27
C ARG A 173 -7.84 12.72 23.34
N LEU A 174 -7.20 11.55 23.30
CA LEU A 174 -7.56 10.44 24.17
C LEU A 174 -6.94 10.57 25.57
N GLU A 175 -5.73 11.08 25.67
CA GLU A 175 -5.01 11.19 26.95
C GLU A 175 -5.25 12.53 27.66
N MET A 176 -5.51 13.62 26.91
CA MET A 176 -5.69 14.97 27.46
C MET A 176 -7.04 15.62 27.13
N GLY A 177 -7.93 14.91 26.42
CA GLY A 177 -9.28 15.37 26.10
C GLY A 177 -9.38 16.44 25.01
N ASN A 178 -8.28 16.81 24.35
CA ASN A 178 -8.27 17.82 23.29
C ASN A 178 -7.28 17.45 22.18
N PRO A 179 -7.70 17.37 20.90
CA PRO A 179 -6.82 17.04 19.77
C PRO A 179 -5.94 18.21 19.30
N ASP A 180 -6.20 19.44 19.72
CA ASP A 180 -5.47 20.65 19.30
C ASP A 180 -4.26 20.88 20.22
N PRO A 181 -3.02 20.64 19.74
CA PRO A 181 -1.80 20.86 20.54
C PRO A 181 -1.71 22.28 21.07
N LYS A 182 -2.08 23.26 20.25
CA LYS A 182 -2.01 24.69 20.64
C LYS A 182 -2.93 25.00 21.81
N ALA A 183 -4.13 24.44 21.83
CA ALA A 183 -5.08 24.61 22.94
C ALA A 183 -4.57 23.97 24.24
N LEU A 184 -3.66 22.99 24.15
CA LEU A 184 -3.01 22.34 25.28
C LEU A 184 -1.67 23.00 25.68
N GLY A 185 -1.29 24.11 25.04
CA GLY A 185 -0.04 24.79 25.27
C GLY A 185 1.19 24.02 24.75
N ILE A 186 1.00 23.17 23.74
CA ILE A 186 2.06 22.40 23.08
C ILE A 186 2.42 23.12 21.77
N ASN A 187 3.71 23.44 21.59
CA ASN A 187 4.21 24.01 20.35
C ASN A 187 4.56 22.87 19.37
N VAL A 188 3.94 22.83 18.21
CA VAL A 188 4.28 21.84 17.17
C VAL A 188 5.11 22.49 16.09
N VAL A 189 6.28 21.91 15.81
CA VAL A 189 7.17 22.31 14.73
C VAL A 189 7.13 21.28 13.59
N ASN A 190 7.14 21.78 12.36
CA ASN A 190 7.14 20.91 11.20
C ASN A 190 8.47 20.18 11.05
N THR A 191 8.42 18.86 10.97
CA THR A 191 9.54 17.99 10.62
C THR A 191 9.23 17.32 9.28
N PRO A 192 9.59 17.95 8.14
CA PRO A 192 9.21 17.49 6.81
C PRO A 192 9.81 16.12 6.43
N THR A 193 10.84 15.67 7.12
CA THR A 193 11.44 14.35 6.92
C THR A 193 11.51 13.56 8.23
N GLN A 194 11.46 12.23 8.13
CA GLN A 194 11.59 11.36 9.29
C GLN A 194 12.99 11.43 9.91
N ALA A 195 14.02 11.72 9.11
CA ALA A 195 15.37 11.96 9.60
C ALA A 195 15.43 13.17 10.56
N GLN A 196 14.76 14.27 10.22
CA GLN A 196 14.67 15.44 11.11
C GLN A 196 13.89 15.14 12.38
N ALA A 197 12.77 14.42 12.28
CA ALA A 197 12.00 14.01 13.45
C ALA A 197 12.85 13.13 14.39
N ALA A 198 13.57 12.16 13.85
CA ALA A 198 14.42 11.24 14.59
C ALA A 198 15.63 11.93 15.24
N ALA A 199 16.26 12.88 14.55
CA ALA A 199 17.41 13.63 15.06
C ALA A 199 17.06 14.61 16.19
N MET A 200 15.78 15.02 16.29
CA MET A 200 15.30 15.98 17.29
C MET A 200 16.25 17.18 17.46
N PRO A 201 16.33 18.11 16.48
CA PRO A 201 17.22 19.27 16.54
C PRO A 201 17.05 20.06 17.84
N THR A 202 18.04 20.91 18.17
CA THR A 202 18.00 21.78 19.35
C THR A 202 16.70 22.60 19.38
N GLY A 203 16.05 22.67 20.55
CA GLY A 203 14.77 23.34 20.75
C GLY A 203 13.55 22.44 20.53
N MET A 204 13.73 21.19 20.13
CA MET A 204 12.67 20.19 20.06
C MET A 204 12.79 19.25 21.28
N ASP A 205 11.71 19.09 22.04
CA ASP A 205 11.69 18.26 23.26
C ASP A 205 11.28 16.82 23.00
N ALA A 206 10.38 16.62 22.03
CA ALA A 206 9.86 15.32 21.62
C ALA A 206 9.51 15.33 20.12
N ALA A 207 9.30 14.16 19.53
CA ALA A 207 8.83 14.05 18.14
C ALA A 207 7.96 12.80 17.94
N ILE A 208 7.05 12.85 16.97
CA ILE A 208 6.41 11.65 16.44
C ILE A 208 7.27 11.12 15.30
N VAL A 209 7.86 9.95 15.51
CA VAL A 209 8.83 9.33 14.62
C VAL A 209 8.28 8.00 14.10
N VAL A 210 8.44 7.76 12.81
CA VAL A 210 8.06 6.48 12.22
C VAL A 210 9.05 5.37 12.62
N HIS A 211 8.56 4.15 12.77
CA HIS A 211 9.29 3.04 13.39
C HIS A 211 10.71 2.81 12.84
N PRO A 212 10.98 2.74 11.52
CA PRO A 212 12.34 2.54 11.04
C PRO A 212 13.29 3.64 11.51
N ALA A 213 12.90 4.91 11.38
CA ALA A 213 13.69 6.05 11.81
C ALA A 213 13.88 6.12 13.33
N PHE A 214 12.85 5.71 14.09
CA PHE A 214 12.94 5.61 15.54
C PHE A 214 13.98 4.57 15.96
N LEU A 215 13.97 3.37 15.39
CA LEU A 215 14.93 2.32 15.74
C LEU A 215 16.38 2.72 15.44
N LYS A 216 16.60 3.44 14.34
CA LYS A 216 17.91 4.02 14.02
C LYS A 216 18.32 5.03 15.08
N ALA A 217 17.48 6.00 15.40
CA ALA A 217 17.76 7.02 16.41
C ALA A 217 17.96 6.41 17.81
N GLN A 218 17.21 5.37 18.15
CA GLN A 218 17.39 4.64 19.40
C GLN A 218 18.78 3.99 19.47
N ALA A 219 19.22 3.35 18.40
CA ALA A 219 20.53 2.68 18.35
C ALA A 219 21.71 3.67 18.34
N GLU A 220 21.60 4.77 17.62
CA GLU A 220 22.70 5.71 17.39
C GLU A 220 22.74 6.88 18.38
N LEU A 221 21.57 7.38 18.81
CA LEU A 221 21.44 8.59 19.62
C LEU A 221 20.91 8.31 21.04
N GLY A 222 20.52 7.06 21.32
CA GLY A 222 19.90 6.70 22.59
C GLY A 222 18.49 7.30 22.78
N THR A 223 17.80 7.59 21.70
CA THR A 223 16.42 8.09 21.71
C THR A 223 15.51 7.14 22.48
N VAL A 224 14.61 7.69 23.29
CA VAL A 224 13.69 6.93 24.14
C VAL A 224 12.27 7.06 23.59
N GLY A 225 11.61 5.91 23.33
CA GLY A 225 10.19 5.87 23.00
C GLY A 225 9.32 5.89 24.27
N ILE A 226 8.33 6.76 24.32
CA ILE A 226 7.41 6.88 25.44
C ILE A 226 6.21 5.97 25.20
N MET A 227 5.51 6.18 24.10
CA MET A 227 4.37 5.37 23.68
C MET A 227 4.34 5.23 22.16
N ASN A 228 3.60 4.26 21.67
CA ASN A 228 3.42 4.04 20.24
C ASN A 228 1.95 4.13 19.80
N SER A 229 1.74 4.26 18.50
CA SER A 229 0.42 4.37 17.89
C SER A 229 -0.45 3.11 18.08
N PHE A 230 0.15 1.97 18.42
CA PHE A 230 -0.59 0.74 18.75
C PHE A 230 -1.16 0.73 20.17
N GLY A 231 -0.95 1.81 20.93
CA GLY A 231 -1.50 1.99 22.27
C GLY A 231 -0.70 1.34 23.38
N PHE A 232 0.59 1.11 23.18
CA PHE A 232 1.47 0.53 24.17
C PHE A 232 2.57 1.50 24.61
N THR A 233 3.04 1.33 25.85
CA THR A 233 4.32 1.89 26.28
C THR A 233 5.41 1.29 25.40
N GLU A 234 6.21 2.13 24.73
CA GLU A 234 7.18 1.65 23.74
C GLU A 234 8.24 0.73 24.32
N SER A 235 8.73 1.04 25.52
CA SER A 235 9.75 0.21 26.21
C SER A 235 9.27 -1.21 26.54
N HIS A 236 7.97 -1.45 26.61
CA HIS A 236 7.36 -2.74 26.92
C HIS A 236 6.70 -3.39 25.72
N TYR A 237 6.75 -2.76 24.54
CA TYR A 237 6.17 -3.32 23.34
C TYR A 237 6.97 -4.52 22.83
N LYS A 238 6.30 -5.67 22.68
CA LYS A 238 6.93 -6.95 22.29
C LYS A 238 6.62 -7.38 20.86
N GLY A 239 5.97 -6.53 20.10
CA GLY A 239 5.54 -6.84 18.74
C GLY A 239 4.07 -7.24 18.65
N PRO A 240 3.51 -7.32 17.43
CA PRO A 240 2.07 -7.52 17.21
C PRO A 240 1.58 -8.89 17.67
N ALA A 241 2.41 -9.93 17.58
CA ALA A 241 2.09 -11.32 17.92
C ALA A 241 2.68 -11.75 19.27
N GLY A 242 3.28 -10.82 20.04
CA GLY A 242 3.88 -11.15 21.32
C GLY A 242 2.83 -11.44 22.38
N GLU A 243 3.04 -12.51 23.17
CA GLU A 243 2.25 -12.78 24.36
C GLU A 243 2.24 -11.54 25.26
N GLY A 244 1.08 -10.91 25.44
CA GLY A 244 0.93 -9.63 26.08
C GLY A 244 1.80 -8.57 25.42
N ALA A 245 1.44 -8.09 24.24
CA ALA A 245 2.19 -7.11 23.41
C ALA A 245 2.81 -5.90 24.19
N GLY A 246 2.89 -5.96 25.49
CA GLY A 246 3.43 -4.98 26.40
C GLY A 246 2.35 -4.33 27.29
N ILE A 247 2.69 -3.20 27.90
CA ILE A 247 1.77 -2.46 28.76
C ILE A 247 0.87 -1.59 27.88
N LEU A 248 -0.40 -1.98 27.81
CA LEU A 248 -1.44 -1.23 27.10
C LEU A 248 -1.76 0.06 27.87
N LEU A 249 -1.77 1.18 27.17
CA LEU A 249 -2.10 2.47 27.76
C LEU A 249 -3.61 2.58 28.08
N PRO A 250 -4.02 3.23 29.17
CA PRO A 250 -5.37 3.10 29.73
C PRO A 250 -6.46 3.64 28.79
N ASN A 251 -6.20 4.74 28.08
CA ASN A 251 -7.22 5.40 27.29
C ASN A 251 -7.34 4.88 25.84
N VAL A 252 -6.43 4.02 25.38
CA VAL A 252 -6.44 3.50 24.02
C VAL A 252 -7.74 2.75 23.68
N LYS A 253 -8.38 2.12 24.66
CA LYS A 253 -9.69 1.45 24.49
C LYS A 253 -10.81 2.41 24.05
N LYS A 254 -10.65 3.71 24.21
CA LYS A 254 -11.59 4.74 23.74
C LYS A 254 -11.33 5.17 22.30
N SER A 255 -10.26 4.65 21.69
CA SER A 255 -9.94 4.95 20.30
C SER A 255 -10.99 4.37 19.34
N PRO A 256 -11.40 5.10 18.29
CA PRO A 256 -12.23 4.54 17.23
C PRO A 256 -11.53 3.43 16.43
N PHE A 257 -10.22 3.30 16.60
CA PHE A 257 -9.39 2.27 15.96
C PHE A 257 -9.11 1.07 16.87
N PHE A 258 -9.57 1.08 18.12
CA PHE A 258 -9.35 -0.07 19.01
C PHE A 258 -10.01 -1.34 18.42
N PRO A 259 -9.32 -2.49 18.39
CA PRO A 259 -8.10 -2.86 19.13
C PRO A 259 -6.77 -2.45 18.48
N ASP A 260 -6.77 -1.83 17.32
CA ASP A 260 -5.56 -1.52 16.53
C ASP A 260 -4.70 -0.38 17.13
N GLY A 261 -5.16 0.27 18.19
CA GLY A 261 -4.40 1.28 18.91
C GLY A 261 -5.00 2.68 18.85
N TYR A 262 -4.15 3.71 18.94
CA TYR A 262 -4.55 5.12 18.78
C TYR A 262 -4.83 5.48 17.32
N TYR A 263 -4.15 4.81 16.40
CA TYR A 263 -4.21 5.14 14.99
C TYR A 263 -3.97 3.89 14.12
N LEU A 264 -4.94 3.54 13.31
CA LEU A 264 -4.80 2.47 12.34
C LEU A 264 -4.19 3.02 11.05
N HIS A 265 -2.90 2.80 10.87
CA HIS A 265 -2.21 3.23 9.67
C HIS A 265 -2.36 2.20 8.54
N ARG A 266 -2.63 2.71 7.35
CA ARG A 266 -2.52 2.01 6.07
C ARG A 266 -1.86 2.92 5.05
N SER A 267 -0.95 2.37 4.28
CA SER A 267 -0.50 3.01 3.05
C SER A 267 -1.13 2.30 1.86
N PHE A 268 -1.54 3.09 0.87
CA PHE A 268 -2.13 2.54 -0.33
C PHE A 268 -1.32 2.97 -1.55
N TRP A 269 -1.11 2.03 -2.47
CA TRP A 269 -0.71 2.39 -3.82
C TRP A 269 -1.88 3.01 -4.55
N ILE A 270 -1.62 4.11 -5.21
CA ILE A 270 -2.62 4.83 -5.99
C ILE A 270 -2.13 5.15 -7.39
N CYS A 271 -3.07 5.30 -8.31
CA CYS A 271 -2.88 5.93 -9.62
C CYS A 271 -4.05 6.85 -9.94
N SER A 272 -3.98 7.55 -11.08
CA SER A 272 -5.11 8.35 -11.55
C SER A 272 -6.16 7.46 -12.25
N PRO A 273 -7.46 7.81 -12.22
CA PRO A 273 -8.48 7.13 -13.03
C PRO A 273 -8.10 7.07 -14.51
N LYS A 274 -7.50 8.15 -15.04
CA LYS A 274 -7.01 8.20 -16.42
C LYS A 274 -6.03 7.06 -16.73
N MET A 275 -5.13 6.72 -15.80
CA MET A 275 -4.18 5.62 -15.97
C MET A 275 -4.89 4.28 -16.07
N ILE A 276 -5.92 4.04 -15.25
CA ILE A 276 -6.72 2.81 -15.31
C ILE A 276 -7.46 2.71 -16.64
N GLN A 277 -8.03 3.83 -17.10
CA GLN A 277 -8.82 3.86 -18.35
C GLN A 277 -7.94 3.69 -19.59
N SER A 278 -6.76 4.32 -19.63
CA SER A 278 -5.86 4.24 -20.79
C SER A 278 -5.08 2.93 -20.86
N ASP A 279 -4.66 2.41 -19.71
CA ASP A 279 -3.74 1.28 -19.59
C ASP A 279 -4.15 0.27 -18.50
N PRO A 280 -5.39 -0.28 -18.51
CA PRO A 280 -5.91 -1.14 -17.45
C PRO A 280 -5.08 -2.40 -17.24
N ARG A 281 -4.50 -2.96 -18.31
CA ARG A 281 -3.64 -4.15 -18.21
C ARG A 281 -2.31 -3.84 -17.52
N LEU A 282 -1.79 -2.62 -17.68
CA LEU A 282 -0.56 -2.19 -17.02
C LEU A 282 -0.78 -1.98 -15.52
N VAL A 283 -1.92 -1.38 -15.13
CA VAL A 283 -2.30 -1.25 -13.70
C VAL A 283 -2.47 -2.64 -13.08
N THR A 284 -3.14 -3.57 -13.76
CA THR A 284 -3.25 -4.96 -13.31
C THR A 284 -1.86 -5.62 -13.15
N ALA A 285 -0.93 -5.39 -14.08
CA ALA A 285 0.44 -5.92 -14.02
C ALA A 285 1.23 -5.36 -12.82
N PHE A 286 1.05 -4.08 -12.49
CA PHE A 286 1.63 -3.48 -11.28
C PHE A 286 1.16 -4.19 -10.00
N ILE A 287 -0.15 -4.44 -9.90
CA ILE A 287 -0.74 -5.12 -8.74
C ILE A 287 -0.28 -6.58 -8.67
N GLN A 288 -0.19 -7.28 -9.81
CA GLN A 288 0.35 -8.65 -9.85
C GLN A 288 1.81 -8.69 -9.37
N ALA A 289 2.63 -7.72 -9.79
CA ALA A 289 4.02 -7.62 -9.36
C ALA A 289 4.15 -7.41 -7.85
N GLN A 290 3.29 -6.58 -7.28
CA GLN A 290 3.26 -6.37 -5.83
C GLN A 290 2.85 -7.64 -5.09
N GLN A 291 1.78 -8.32 -5.52
CA GLN A 291 1.32 -9.56 -4.89
C GLN A 291 2.35 -10.68 -5.02
N ASP A 292 3.02 -10.80 -6.16
CA ASP A 292 4.11 -11.76 -6.37
C ASP A 292 5.23 -11.54 -5.34
N ALA A 293 5.62 -10.28 -5.14
CA ALA A 293 6.62 -9.92 -4.13
C ALA A 293 6.15 -10.25 -2.70
N VAL A 294 4.92 -9.91 -2.33
CA VAL A 294 4.35 -10.23 -1.01
C VAL A 294 4.33 -11.74 -0.79
N ALA A 295 3.85 -12.51 -1.76
CA ALA A 295 3.78 -13.97 -1.68
C ALA A 295 5.18 -14.63 -1.56
N ALA A 296 6.16 -14.12 -2.29
CA ALA A 296 7.54 -14.60 -2.22
C ALA A 296 8.21 -14.29 -0.87
N LEU A 297 7.93 -13.12 -0.29
CA LEU A 297 8.60 -12.66 0.93
C LEU A 297 7.94 -13.14 2.22
N THR A 298 6.63 -13.38 2.22
CA THR A 298 5.87 -13.75 3.43
C THR A 298 6.41 -14.99 4.16
N PRO A 299 6.77 -16.10 3.47
CA PRO A 299 7.30 -17.28 4.14
C PRO A 299 8.75 -17.13 4.61
N MET A 300 9.46 -16.10 4.21
CA MET A 300 10.86 -15.90 4.55
C MET A 300 11.02 -15.41 5.99
N ASP A 301 12.20 -15.66 6.57
CA ASP A 301 12.61 -15.05 7.84
C ASP A 301 12.59 -13.53 7.75
N LYS A 302 12.06 -12.86 8.77
CA LYS A 302 11.87 -11.40 8.76
C LYS A 302 13.19 -10.62 8.69
N GLY A 303 14.28 -11.19 9.20
CA GLY A 303 15.64 -10.63 9.04
C GLY A 303 16.10 -10.68 7.59
N GLN A 304 15.84 -11.78 6.88
CA GLN A 304 16.14 -11.90 5.44
C GLN A 304 15.29 -10.92 4.62
N VAL A 305 13.99 -10.82 4.91
CA VAL A 305 13.11 -9.86 4.24
C VAL A 305 13.59 -8.44 4.43
N SER A 306 14.00 -8.07 5.65
CA SER A 306 14.48 -6.71 5.96
C SER A 306 15.75 -6.33 5.21
N GLN A 307 16.58 -7.29 4.79
CA GLN A 307 17.80 -7.04 4.01
C GLN A 307 17.52 -6.24 2.73
N LEU A 308 16.36 -6.45 2.11
CA LEU A 308 15.97 -5.75 0.88
C LEU A 308 15.81 -4.25 1.07
N ALA A 309 15.33 -3.82 2.24
CA ALA A 309 15.08 -2.41 2.54
C ALA A 309 16.21 -1.74 3.36
N LEU A 310 17.26 -2.47 3.77
CA LEU A 310 18.28 -1.95 4.69
C LEU A 310 18.95 -0.66 4.21
N LYS A 311 19.24 -0.55 2.92
CA LYS A 311 19.84 0.66 2.34
C LYS A 311 18.95 1.90 2.43
N TYR A 312 17.62 1.72 2.56
CA TYR A 312 16.64 2.79 2.69
C TYR A 312 16.34 3.10 4.16
N TRP A 313 16.38 2.09 5.01
CA TRP A 313 16.12 2.22 6.44
C TRP A 313 17.40 2.50 7.24
N GLU A 314 18.55 2.18 6.67
CA GLU A 314 19.87 2.30 7.32
C GLU A 314 19.90 1.60 8.68
N LEU A 315 19.30 0.42 8.75
CA LEU A 315 19.17 -0.38 9.98
C LEU A 315 19.99 -1.66 9.93
N ALA A 316 20.44 -2.11 11.11
CA ALA A 316 20.94 -3.48 11.24
C ALA A 316 19.79 -4.50 10.97
N PRO A 317 20.10 -5.69 10.40
CA PRO A 317 19.08 -6.69 10.05
C PRO A 317 18.10 -7.04 11.17
N ALA A 318 18.61 -7.20 12.40
CA ALA A 318 17.79 -7.52 13.56
C ALA A 318 16.78 -6.41 13.95
N LEU A 319 17.12 -5.15 13.66
CA LEU A 319 16.20 -4.02 13.86
C LEU A 319 15.20 -3.93 12.71
N GLY A 320 15.65 -4.12 11.47
CA GLY A 320 14.77 -4.17 10.31
C GLY A 320 13.73 -5.28 10.39
N ALA A 321 14.08 -6.43 10.98
CA ALA A 321 13.14 -7.53 11.21
C ALA A 321 11.94 -7.10 12.08
N LYS A 322 12.13 -6.21 13.06
CA LYS A 322 11.05 -5.66 13.90
C LYS A 322 10.09 -4.80 13.07
N VAL A 323 10.61 -4.03 12.10
CA VAL A 323 9.78 -3.24 11.19
C VAL A 323 8.91 -4.15 10.32
N VAL A 324 9.52 -5.19 9.73
CA VAL A 324 8.81 -6.17 8.88
C VAL A 324 7.74 -6.93 9.67
N ALA A 325 8.01 -7.27 10.93
CA ALA A 325 7.05 -7.96 11.78
C ALA A 325 5.79 -7.12 12.09
N ASP A 326 5.90 -5.81 12.08
CA ASP A 326 4.77 -4.89 12.29
C ASP A 326 3.94 -4.69 10.99
N ASP A 327 4.47 -5.02 9.82
CA ASP A 327 3.76 -4.80 8.54
C ASP A 327 2.71 -5.88 8.29
N VAL A 328 1.48 -5.43 8.14
CA VAL A 328 0.32 -6.29 7.91
C VAL A 328 0.44 -7.14 6.63
N LEU A 329 1.16 -6.66 5.61
CA LEU A 329 1.35 -7.42 4.37
C LEU A 329 1.98 -8.80 4.63
N PHE A 330 2.99 -8.85 5.51
CA PHE A 330 3.68 -10.10 5.85
C PHE A 330 2.95 -10.94 6.90
N THR A 331 1.97 -10.36 7.59
CA THR A 331 1.06 -11.10 8.47
C THR A 331 -0.04 -11.77 7.68
N ARG A 332 -0.68 -11.06 6.75
CA ARG A 332 -1.75 -11.62 5.89
C ARG A 332 -1.24 -12.33 4.64
N GLY A 333 -0.06 -12.01 4.11
CA GLY A 333 0.49 -12.61 2.90
C GLY A 333 -0.15 -12.12 1.59
N TRP A 334 -0.88 -11.01 1.62
CA TRP A 334 -1.56 -10.44 0.45
C TRP A 334 -1.77 -8.93 0.58
N CYS A 335 -1.91 -8.25 -0.57
CA CYS A 335 -2.01 -6.80 -0.67
C CYS A 335 -3.40 -6.28 -1.06
N TRP A 336 -4.38 -7.15 -1.21
CA TRP A 336 -5.73 -6.78 -1.68
C TRP A 336 -6.43 -5.86 -0.68
N PRO A 337 -7.09 -4.77 -1.14
CA PRO A 337 -7.81 -3.88 -0.25
C PRO A 337 -9.08 -4.55 0.27
N THR A 338 -9.36 -4.38 1.56
CA THR A 338 -10.56 -4.87 2.21
C THR A 338 -11.43 -3.71 2.69
N GLU A 339 -12.69 -4.02 3.05
CA GLU A 339 -13.59 -3.04 3.64
C GLU A 339 -13.04 -2.48 4.97
N GLY A 340 -12.34 -3.31 5.75
CA GLY A 340 -11.64 -2.86 6.96
C GLY A 340 -10.53 -1.85 6.66
N ASP A 341 -9.73 -2.06 5.61
CA ASP A 341 -8.73 -1.09 5.18
C ASP A 341 -9.39 0.24 4.74
N ALA A 342 -10.51 0.18 4.03
CA ALA A 342 -11.28 1.36 3.64
C ALA A 342 -11.89 2.09 4.84
N THR A 343 -12.37 1.35 5.86
CA THR A 343 -12.88 1.91 7.11
C THR A 343 -11.81 2.71 7.86
N ALA A 344 -10.55 2.31 7.79
CA ALA A 344 -9.44 3.06 8.37
C ALA A 344 -9.36 4.50 7.81
N LEU A 345 -9.61 4.69 6.51
CA LEU A 345 -9.66 6.03 5.91
C LEU A 345 -10.85 6.84 6.42
N LEU A 346 -12.02 6.21 6.55
CA LEU A 346 -13.21 6.87 7.07
C LEU A 346 -12.99 7.37 8.51
N GLU A 347 -12.48 6.51 9.40
CA GLU A 347 -12.19 6.87 10.79
C GLU A 347 -11.07 7.93 10.87
N THR A 348 -10.02 7.82 10.06
CA THR A 348 -8.99 8.85 9.94
C THR A 348 -9.60 10.20 9.55
N SER A 349 -10.58 10.22 8.64
CA SER A 349 -11.22 11.48 8.24
C SER A 349 -11.96 12.17 9.39
N LYS A 350 -12.61 11.39 10.26
CA LYS A 350 -13.28 11.94 11.45
C LYS A 350 -12.27 12.56 12.41
N THR A 351 -11.15 11.87 12.66
CA THR A 351 -10.09 12.37 13.53
C THR A 351 -9.40 13.61 12.97
N MET A 352 -9.31 13.72 11.63
CA MET A 352 -8.78 14.90 10.97
C MET A 352 -9.67 16.14 11.09
N VAL A 353 -10.99 15.97 11.21
CA VAL A 353 -11.90 17.08 11.53
C VAL A 353 -11.65 17.57 12.95
N ASP A 354 -11.52 16.67 13.91
CA ASP A 354 -11.20 17.02 15.30
C ASP A 354 -9.88 17.80 15.39
N GLY A 355 -8.88 17.39 14.63
CA GLY A 355 -7.57 18.06 14.50
C GLY A 355 -7.56 19.28 13.58
N LYS A 356 -8.72 19.72 13.05
CA LYS A 356 -8.87 20.87 12.12
C LYS A 356 -8.04 20.74 10.81
N LEU A 357 -7.74 19.53 10.38
CA LEU A 357 -6.99 19.25 9.15
C LEU A 357 -7.89 19.25 7.90
N ILE A 358 -9.17 18.93 8.05
CA ILE A 358 -10.21 19.02 7.04
C ILE A 358 -11.50 19.56 7.65
N ALA A 359 -12.40 20.14 6.84
CA ALA A 359 -13.60 20.80 7.31
C ALA A 359 -14.73 19.84 7.72
N LYS A 360 -14.83 18.68 7.08
CA LYS A 360 -15.86 17.66 7.32
C LYS A 360 -15.30 16.27 7.04
N PRO A 361 -15.82 15.21 7.72
CA PRO A 361 -15.39 13.85 7.48
C PRO A 361 -15.80 13.39 6.08
N LEU A 362 -15.09 12.41 5.55
CA LEU A 362 -15.50 11.71 4.34
C LEU A 362 -16.79 10.93 4.60
N THR A 363 -17.62 10.83 3.57
CA THR A 363 -18.71 9.88 3.52
C THR A 363 -18.20 8.50 3.09
N TRP A 364 -18.93 7.44 3.42
CA TRP A 364 -18.61 6.11 2.94
C TRP A 364 -18.60 6.03 1.39
N ALA A 365 -19.52 6.76 0.74
CA ALA A 365 -19.56 6.85 -0.72
C ALA A 365 -18.28 7.46 -1.32
N GLN A 366 -17.71 8.50 -0.69
CA GLN A 366 -16.43 9.07 -1.14
C GLN A 366 -15.27 8.09 -0.96
N VAL A 367 -15.20 7.39 0.17
CA VAL A 367 -14.17 6.38 0.41
C VAL A 367 -14.28 5.25 -0.61
N LYS A 368 -15.47 4.67 -0.78
CA LYS A 368 -15.71 3.62 -1.79
C LYS A 368 -15.42 4.10 -3.21
N GLY A 369 -15.79 5.32 -3.55
CA GLY A 369 -15.48 5.93 -4.85
C GLY A 369 -13.99 6.01 -5.12
N GLY A 370 -13.17 6.27 -4.08
CA GLY A 370 -11.71 6.25 -4.17
C GLY A 370 -11.13 4.86 -4.49
N PHE A 371 -11.85 3.77 -4.20
CA PHE A 371 -11.44 2.41 -4.54
C PHE A 371 -12.09 1.86 -5.82
N ALA A 372 -13.16 2.47 -6.33
CA ALA A 372 -14.06 1.86 -7.31
C ALA A 372 -13.36 1.19 -8.52
N GLU A 373 -12.55 1.95 -9.27
CA GLU A 373 -11.81 1.41 -10.43
C GLU A 373 -10.55 0.65 -9.99
N GLY A 374 -9.89 1.10 -8.90
CA GLY A 374 -8.71 0.45 -8.33
C GLY A 374 -9.01 -0.95 -7.81
N ALA A 375 -10.12 -1.14 -7.09
CA ALA A 375 -10.56 -2.45 -6.61
C ALA A 375 -10.90 -3.40 -7.75
N ALA A 376 -11.49 -2.91 -8.85
CA ALA A 376 -11.72 -3.71 -10.06
C ALA A 376 -10.40 -4.21 -10.68
N SER A 377 -9.37 -3.34 -10.73
CA SER A 377 -8.03 -3.72 -11.18
C SER A 377 -7.36 -4.72 -10.24
N ALA A 378 -7.52 -4.55 -8.93
CA ALA A 378 -7.04 -5.49 -7.91
C ALA A 378 -7.73 -6.86 -8.03
N LYS A 379 -9.06 -6.88 -8.25
CA LYS A 379 -9.81 -8.11 -8.50
C LYS A 379 -9.33 -8.82 -9.76
N ALA A 380 -9.08 -8.09 -10.86
CA ALA A 380 -8.55 -8.65 -12.09
C ALA A 380 -7.15 -9.26 -11.90
N ALA A 381 -6.30 -8.64 -11.07
CA ALA A 381 -5.00 -9.19 -10.70
C ALA A 381 -5.15 -10.46 -9.82
N TYR A 382 -6.05 -10.41 -8.83
CA TYR A 382 -6.36 -11.56 -7.97
C TYR A 382 -6.85 -12.77 -8.77
N ASP A 383 -7.73 -12.57 -9.74
CA ASP A 383 -8.27 -13.66 -10.57
C ASP A 383 -7.18 -14.34 -11.42
N LYS A 384 -6.11 -13.61 -11.76
CA LYS A 384 -4.94 -14.14 -12.50
C LYS A 384 -3.89 -14.79 -11.59
N THR A 385 -3.94 -14.55 -10.27
CA THR A 385 -2.98 -15.12 -9.33
C THR A 385 -3.16 -16.62 -9.20
N GLY A 386 -2.08 -17.38 -9.39
CA GLY A 386 -2.11 -18.85 -9.34
C GLY A 386 -2.30 -19.41 -7.92
N SER A 387 -1.81 -18.68 -6.90
CA SER A 387 -1.97 -19.03 -5.48
C SER A 387 -2.85 -18.00 -4.82
N LYS A 388 -4.06 -18.38 -4.42
CA LYS A 388 -5.00 -17.49 -3.74
C LYS A 388 -4.79 -17.56 -2.22
N PRO A 389 -4.73 -16.42 -1.53
CA PRO A 389 -4.57 -16.42 -0.08
C PRO A 389 -5.81 -16.98 0.62
N ASP A 390 -5.58 -17.68 1.72
CA ASP A 390 -6.65 -18.12 2.64
C ASP A 390 -7.03 -16.98 3.58
N ILE A 391 -7.91 -16.11 3.11
CA ILE A 391 -8.38 -14.96 3.89
C ILE A 391 -9.15 -15.42 5.13
N ALA A 392 -10.01 -16.43 5.00
CA ALA A 392 -10.81 -16.92 6.11
C ALA A 392 -9.94 -17.56 7.20
N GLY A 393 -8.97 -18.40 6.81
CA GLY A 393 -8.01 -18.98 7.73
C GLY A 393 -7.14 -17.94 8.44
N PHE A 394 -6.73 -16.90 7.73
CA PHE A 394 -6.00 -15.78 8.32
C PHE A 394 -6.84 -15.04 9.37
N GLN A 395 -8.09 -14.71 9.07
CA GLN A 395 -9.00 -14.03 10.00
C GLN A 395 -9.26 -14.87 11.26
N ALA A 396 -9.46 -16.18 11.10
CA ALA A 396 -9.66 -17.08 12.24
C ALA A 396 -8.42 -17.12 13.16
N LYS A 397 -7.23 -17.17 12.59
CA LYS A 397 -5.98 -17.13 13.32
C LYS A 397 -5.79 -15.81 14.08
N ASP A 398 -6.00 -14.69 13.39
CA ASP A 398 -5.84 -13.37 13.98
C ASP A 398 -6.84 -13.12 15.12
N ALA A 399 -8.08 -13.58 14.97
CA ALA A 399 -9.09 -13.52 16.04
C ALA A 399 -8.66 -14.24 17.32
N ALA A 400 -7.90 -15.33 17.19
CA ALA A 400 -7.36 -16.07 18.33
C ALA A 400 -6.12 -15.38 18.94
N ASP A 401 -5.24 -14.85 18.08
CA ASP A 401 -3.90 -14.41 18.48
C ASP A 401 -3.83 -12.91 18.84
N LEU A 402 -4.70 -12.05 18.28
CA LEU A 402 -4.58 -10.60 18.33
C LEU A 402 -5.73 -9.89 19.06
N ARG A 403 -6.17 -10.37 20.21
CA ARG A 403 -7.13 -9.62 21.03
C ARG A 403 -8.53 -9.44 20.41
N GLY A 404 -8.90 -10.33 19.51
CA GLY A 404 -10.10 -10.26 18.70
C GLY A 404 -9.81 -9.78 17.28
N LEU A 405 -10.85 -9.75 16.44
CA LEU A 405 -10.69 -9.30 15.04
C LEU A 405 -10.40 -7.81 14.99
N PRO A 406 -9.24 -7.38 14.47
CA PRO A 406 -8.96 -5.98 14.20
C PRO A 406 -9.95 -5.41 13.16
N SER A 407 -10.18 -4.11 13.21
CA SER A 407 -11.11 -3.41 12.30
C SER A 407 -10.70 -3.52 10.82
N TRP A 408 -9.41 -3.76 10.53
CA TRP A 408 -8.89 -3.94 9.18
C TRP A 408 -9.07 -5.34 8.61
N MET A 409 -9.55 -6.31 9.41
CA MET A 409 -9.75 -7.70 8.98
C MET A 409 -11.17 -7.93 8.45
N SER A 410 -11.55 -7.24 7.41
CA SER A 410 -12.76 -7.56 6.64
C SER A 410 -12.43 -8.57 5.56
N ASP A 411 -13.29 -9.56 5.35
CA ASP A 411 -13.19 -10.56 4.29
C ASP A 411 -13.74 -10.08 2.94
N ARG A 412 -14.34 -8.89 2.91
CA ARG A 412 -14.94 -8.33 1.70
C ARG A 412 -13.97 -7.39 1.01
N TRP A 413 -13.89 -7.51 -0.31
CA TRP A 413 -13.22 -6.55 -1.15
C TRP A 413 -13.94 -5.19 -1.10
N VAL A 414 -13.18 -4.11 -1.27
CA VAL A 414 -13.75 -2.78 -1.51
C VAL A 414 -14.20 -2.74 -2.97
N GLU A 415 -15.46 -3.02 -3.21
CA GLU A 415 -16.03 -3.11 -4.54
C GLU A 415 -16.75 -1.82 -4.94
N ARG A 416 -16.88 -1.63 -6.25
CA ARG A 416 -17.71 -0.58 -6.83
C ARG A 416 -19.19 -0.93 -6.59
N THR A 417 -19.90 -0.07 -5.89
CA THR A 417 -21.35 -0.18 -5.65
C THR A 417 -22.05 1.06 -6.16
#